data_65e7bf7cf7cf8acea3f8cdd2e651e631
#
_entry.id   65e7bf7cf7cf8acea3f8cdd2e651e631
#
_cell.length_a   1.000
_cell.length_b   1.000
_cell.length_c   1.000
_cell.angle_alpha   90.00
_cell.angle_beta   90.00
_cell.angle_gamma   90.00
#
_symmetry.space_group_name_H-M   'P 1'
#
loop_
_entity.id
_entity.type
_entity.pdbx_description
1 polymer ?
#
loop_
_entity_poly.entity_id
_entity_poly.type
_entity_poly.pdbx_seq_one_letter_code
_entity_poly.pdbx_strand_id
1 'polypeptide(L)'
;SFKFALYFATHSELIMFAVIALLLVTMTGLLDDLIGFRYRTKFIAQISAGVLVCYSGFWINNFHGLFGLYHLNIYQGWILTIFTVVLITNAINFIDGIDGLAGTLSLFFFVFYFIVAYTYTQLAVLIITIPVIGALLPFLYFNLFGNAEKKKKIFMGDTGSLFIGFLVSVICIDITNDSANILGATPIAVAYCPLIVPCFDLARVVISRLYENRNPFKADKTHLHHLILSIVKSQKVTLLLIMTLALFITSASILLSYDFNVNLVFMFDVVIWIMVMMVIYRKIQKNN
;
A
#
# COMPACT_ATOMS: atom_id res chain seq x y z
N SER A 1 23.75 -0.06 18.80
CA SER A 1 24.95 0.79 18.69
C SER A 1 24.64 2.18 19.26
N PHE A 2 25.68 2.92 19.69
CA PHE A 2 25.56 4.28 20.26
C PHE A 2 24.84 5.26 19.32
N LYS A 3 25.08 5.20 18.00
CA LYS A 3 24.37 6.03 17.00
C LYS A 3 22.85 5.80 17.02
N PHE A 4 22.41 4.59 17.22
CA PHE A 4 21.00 4.24 17.30
C PHE A 4 20.35 4.83 18.56
N ALA A 5 20.99 4.66 19.72
CA ALA A 5 20.51 5.23 20.97
C ALA A 5 20.45 6.77 20.92
N LEU A 6 21.46 7.40 20.32
CA LEU A 6 21.49 8.86 20.14
C LEU A 6 20.37 9.35 19.22
N TYR A 7 20.12 8.66 18.10
CA TYR A 7 19.02 8.98 17.18
C TYR A 7 17.66 8.93 17.88
N PHE A 8 17.40 7.87 18.65
CA PHE A 8 16.16 7.75 19.43
C PHE A 8 16.03 8.81 20.52
N ALA A 9 17.13 9.15 21.20
CA ALA A 9 17.11 10.18 22.24
C ALA A 9 16.83 11.58 21.69
N THR A 10 17.37 11.89 20.50
CA THR A 10 17.18 13.21 19.87
C THR A 10 15.85 13.38 19.13
N HIS A 11 15.19 12.28 18.74
CA HIS A 11 13.94 12.28 17.99
C HIS A 11 12.77 11.61 18.73
N SER A 12 12.88 11.49 20.05
CA SER A 12 11.90 10.76 20.86
C SER A 12 10.47 11.28 20.73
N GLU A 13 10.27 12.59 20.69
CA GLU A 13 8.94 13.20 20.55
C GLU A 13 8.34 12.90 19.15
N LEU A 14 9.16 13.00 18.11
CA LEU A 14 8.72 12.72 16.73
C LEU A 14 8.35 11.25 16.55
N ILE A 15 9.16 10.34 17.09
CA ILE A 15 8.89 8.90 17.08
C ILE A 15 7.60 8.59 17.84
N MET A 16 7.34 9.27 18.95
CA MET A 16 6.12 9.11 19.74
C MET A 16 4.86 9.36 18.92
N PHE A 17 4.80 10.44 18.12
CA PHE A 17 3.66 10.71 17.26
C PHE A 17 3.42 9.61 16.21
N ALA A 18 4.50 9.07 15.62
CA ALA A 18 4.39 7.96 14.66
C ALA A 18 3.87 6.67 15.34
N VAL A 19 4.32 6.38 16.56
CA VAL A 19 3.83 5.23 17.35
C VAL A 19 2.36 5.42 17.75
N ILE A 20 1.97 6.61 18.19
CA ILE A 20 0.55 6.91 18.50
C ILE A 20 -0.33 6.75 17.26
N ALA A 21 0.13 7.20 16.08
CA ALA A 21 -0.58 7.02 14.83
C ALA A 21 -0.77 5.53 14.48
N LEU A 22 0.29 4.73 14.63
CA LEU A 22 0.24 3.28 14.42
C LEU A 22 -0.75 2.60 15.37
N LEU A 23 -0.70 2.94 16.65
CA LEU A 23 -1.62 2.41 17.66
C LEU A 23 -3.07 2.81 17.35
N LEU A 24 -3.32 4.06 16.96
CA LEU A 24 -4.64 4.55 16.61
C LEU A 24 -5.26 3.74 15.45
N VAL A 25 -4.50 3.52 14.37
CA VAL A 25 -4.96 2.75 13.21
C VAL A 25 -5.18 1.29 13.58
N THR A 26 -4.24 0.69 14.33
CA THR A 26 -4.34 -0.71 14.77
C THR A 26 -5.53 -0.95 15.68
N MET A 27 -5.74 -0.07 16.67
CA MET A 27 -6.90 -0.16 17.58
C MET A 27 -8.21 0.05 16.83
N THR A 28 -8.23 0.92 15.82
CA THR A 28 -9.41 1.09 14.97
C THR A 28 -9.74 -0.19 14.21
N GLY A 29 -8.73 -0.87 13.65
CA GLY A 29 -8.92 -2.16 12.99
C GLY A 29 -9.40 -3.25 13.94
N LEU A 30 -8.79 -3.33 15.13
CA LEU A 30 -9.19 -4.30 16.16
C LEU A 30 -10.64 -4.09 16.61
N LEU A 31 -11.04 -2.87 16.85
CA LEU A 31 -12.41 -2.56 17.24
C LEU A 31 -13.39 -2.80 16.07
N ASP A 32 -12.97 -2.57 14.83
CA ASP A 32 -13.80 -2.92 13.67
C ASP A 32 -14.02 -4.43 13.57
N ASP A 33 -12.99 -5.25 13.73
CA ASP A 33 -13.08 -6.72 13.73
C ASP A 33 -13.99 -7.25 14.87
N LEU A 34 -14.04 -6.55 16.02
CA LEU A 34 -14.81 -6.99 17.19
C LEU A 34 -16.29 -6.54 17.18
N ILE A 35 -16.53 -5.29 16.79
CA ILE A 35 -17.87 -4.66 16.94
C ILE A 35 -18.44 -4.09 15.65
N GLY A 36 -17.66 -4.03 14.57
CA GLY A 36 -18.05 -3.51 13.27
C GLY A 36 -18.21 -1.98 13.27
N PHE A 37 -17.24 -1.26 12.71
CA PHE A 37 -17.32 0.19 12.57
C PHE A 37 -17.96 0.62 11.26
N ARG A 38 -18.57 1.81 11.27
CA ARG A 38 -18.95 2.46 10.02
C ARG A 38 -17.67 2.95 9.32
N TYR A 39 -17.67 2.94 7.98
CA TYR A 39 -16.52 3.41 7.17
C TYR A 39 -16.03 4.81 7.58
N ARG A 40 -16.93 5.72 8.02
CA ARG A 40 -16.57 7.08 8.46
C ARG A 40 -15.61 7.07 9.66
N THR A 41 -15.81 6.17 10.62
CA THR A 41 -14.94 6.05 11.80
C THR A 41 -13.52 5.64 11.38
N LYS A 42 -13.41 4.66 10.48
CA LYS A 42 -12.10 4.24 9.92
C LYS A 42 -11.41 5.38 9.18
N PHE A 43 -12.16 6.13 8.38
CA PHE A 43 -11.61 7.29 7.65
C PHE A 43 -11.09 8.39 8.59
N ILE A 44 -11.85 8.74 9.63
CA ILE A 44 -11.44 9.74 10.63
C ILE A 44 -10.15 9.29 11.32
N ALA A 45 -10.06 8.02 11.74
CA ALA A 45 -8.86 7.48 12.37
C ALA A 45 -7.63 7.53 11.43
N GLN A 46 -7.80 7.18 10.16
CA GLN A 46 -6.72 7.24 9.16
C GLN A 46 -6.27 8.68 8.87
N ILE A 47 -7.20 9.62 8.75
CA ILE A 47 -6.88 11.06 8.59
C ILE A 47 -6.13 11.56 9.83
N SER A 48 -6.60 11.23 11.05
CA SER A 48 -5.94 11.61 12.30
C SER A 48 -4.54 11.00 12.38
N ALA A 49 -4.37 9.76 11.97
CA ALA A 49 -3.06 9.11 11.90
C ALA A 49 -2.13 9.82 10.89
N GLY A 50 -2.64 10.20 9.72
CA GLY A 50 -1.88 10.99 8.74
C GLY A 50 -1.45 12.34 9.29
N VAL A 51 -2.32 13.02 10.05
CA VAL A 51 -1.96 14.27 10.75
C VAL A 51 -0.85 14.03 11.79
N LEU A 52 -0.93 12.96 12.57
CA LEU A 52 0.11 12.60 13.55
C LEU A 52 1.45 12.27 12.85
N VAL A 53 1.41 11.61 11.69
CA VAL A 53 2.61 11.39 10.85
C VAL A 53 3.23 12.72 10.41
N CYS A 54 2.42 13.70 10.01
CA CYS A 54 2.93 15.03 9.69
C CYS A 54 3.58 15.73 10.92
N TYR A 55 2.96 15.62 12.09
CA TYR A 55 3.53 16.14 13.34
C TYR A 55 4.80 15.42 13.77
N SER A 56 4.99 14.16 13.40
CA SER A 56 6.24 13.43 13.64
C SER A 56 7.39 13.87 12.71
N GLY A 57 7.15 14.85 11.84
CA GLY A 57 8.14 15.34 10.87
C GLY A 57 8.22 14.53 9.59
N PHE A 58 7.51 13.39 9.50
CA PHE A 58 7.42 12.56 8.29
C PHE A 58 6.29 13.07 7.39
N TRP A 59 6.62 13.98 6.46
CA TRP A 59 5.68 14.46 5.45
C TRP A 59 6.38 14.60 4.11
N ILE A 60 5.65 14.41 3.02
CA ILE A 60 6.19 14.45 1.64
C ILE A 60 6.63 15.89 1.34
N ASN A 61 7.94 16.12 1.23
CA ASN A 61 8.52 17.44 0.97
C ASN A 61 9.03 17.61 -0.47
N ASN A 62 9.18 16.51 -1.21
CA ASN A 62 9.64 16.53 -2.60
C ASN A 62 8.81 15.54 -3.43
N PHE A 63 8.34 15.98 -4.60
CA PHE A 63 7.58 15.16 -5.54
C PHE A 63 8.39 14.80 -6.79
N HIS A 64 9.69 15.13 -6.79
CA HIS A 64 10.68 14.76 -7.81
C HIS A 64 10.25 15.04 -9.25
N GLY A 65 9.47 16.08 -9.47
CA GLY A 65 8.97 16.48 -10.79
C GLY A 65 7.72 15.72 -11.26
N LEU A 66 7.14 14.84 -10.45
CA LEU A 66 5.86 14.23 -10.78
C LEU A 66 4.78 15.33 -10.85
N PHE A 67 4.04 15.36 -11.97
CA PHE A 67 3.09 16.44 -12.31
C PHE A 67 3.71 17.85 -12.30
N GLY A 68 5.04 17.97 -12.52
CA GLY A 68 5.78 19.23 -12.48
C GLY A 68 6.04 19.75 -11.07
N LEU A 69 5.70 19.00 -10.02
CA LEU A 69 5.92 19.37 -8.63
C LEU A 69 7.28 18.84 -8.15
N TYR A 70 8.09 19.74 -7.59
CA TYR A 70 9.38 19.40 -6.98
C TYR A 70 9.29 19.59 -5.47
N HIS A 71 9.80 20.67 -4.96
CA HIS A 71 9.70 21.00 -3.53
C HIS A 71 8.31 21.46 -3.17
N LEU A 72 7.74 20.83 -2.15
CA LEU A 72 6.40 21.15 -1.65
C LEU A 72 6.51 22.07 -0.44
N ASN A 73 5.60 23.01 -0.32
CA ASN A 73 5.43 23.72 0.93
C ASN A 73 4.73 22.82 1.98
N ILE A 74 4.78 23.24 3.23
CA ILE A 74 4.25 22.44 4.35
C ILE A 74 2.77 22.06 4.17
N TYR A 75 1.94 22.94 3.64
CA TYR A 75 0.51 22.68 3.45
C TYR A 75 0.27 21.64 2.36
N GLN A 76 0.97 21.78 1.23
CA GLN A 76 0.92 20.80 0.13
C GLN A 76 1.42 19.44 0.58
N GLY A 77 2.55 19.42 1.27
CA GLY A 77 3.15 18.19 1.77
C GLY A 77 2.24 17.47 2.77
N TRP A 78 1.63 18.20 3.70
CA TRP A 78 0.70 17.62 4.67
C TRP A 78 -0.54 17.02 4.00
N ILE A 79 -1.15 17.75 3.07
CA ILE A 79 -2.32 17.25 2.33
C ILE A 79 -1.96 15.96 1.58
N LEU A 80 -0.82 15.93 0.88
CA LEU A 80 -0.37 14.75 0.16
C LEU A 80 -0.01 13.59 1.09
N THR A 81 0.62 13.86 2.22
CA THR A 81 0.94 12.85 3.23
C THR A 81 -0.33 12.20 3.79
N ILE A 82 -1.29 13.00 4.24
CA ILE A 82 -2.57 12.50 4.75
C ILE A 82 -3.30 11.69 3.67
N PHE A 83 -3.33 12.20 2.43
CA PHE A 83 -3.91 11.48 1.30
C PHE A 83 -3.21 10.14 1.05
N THR A 84 -1.87 10.10 1.08
CA THR A 84 -1.08 8.88 0.89
C THR A 84 -1.37 7.85 1.98
N VAL A 85 -1.41 8.25 3.25
CA VAL A 85 -1.77 7.36 4.38
C VAL A 85 -3.17 6.78 4.17
N VAL A 86 -4.16 7.61 3.88
CA VAL A 86 -5.54 7.17 3.66
C VAL A 86 -5.64 6.26 2.43
N LEU A 87 -5.02 6.64 1.30
CA LEU A 87 -5.06 5.88 0.05
C LEU A 87 -4.46 4.47 0.23
N ILE A 88 -3.21 4.39 0.70
CA ILE A 88 -2.51 3.11 0.80
C ILE A 88 -3.16 2.20 1.85
N THR A 89 -3.54 2.76 3.01
CA THR A 89 -4.19 1.97 4.06
C THR A 89 -5.51 1.36 3.56
N ASN A 90 -6.34 2.14 2.87
CA ASN A 90 -7.57 1.60 2.29
C ASN A 90 -7.31 0.65 1.11
N ALA A 91 -6.32 0.93 0.26
CA ALA A 91 -6.00 0.06 -0.87
C ALA A 91 -5.60 -1.36 -0.42
N ILE A 92 -4.81 -1.46 0.66
CA ILE A 92 -4.43 -2.76 1.25
C ILE A 92 -5.62 -3.41 1.97
N ASN A 93 -6.46 -2.65 2.65
CA ASN A 93 -7.64 -3.18 3.31
C ASN A 93 -8.66 -3.72 2.28
N PHE A 94 -8.93 -3.01 1.19
CA PHE A 94 -9.92 -3.45 0.19
C PHE A 94 -9.43 -4.60 -0.70
N ILE A 95 -8.12 -4.83 -0.81
CA ILE A 95 -7.60 -5.97 -1.59
C ILE A 95 -7.65 -7.29 -0.81
N ASP A 96 -7.91 -7.25 0.51
CA ASP A 96 -8.06 -8.43 1.38
C ASP A 96 -9.43 -9.12 1.17
N GLY A 97 -9.70 -9.56 -0.06
CA GLY A 97 -10.96 -10.18 -0.44
C GLY A 97 -10.88 -11.67 -0.78
N ILE A 98 -9.69 -12.24 -0.92
CA ILE A 98 -9.44 -13.67 -1.13
C ILE A 98 -8.22 -14.13 -0.33
N ASP A 99 -8.23 -15.41 0.07
CA ASP A 99 -7.14 -16.00 0.86
C ASP A 99 -5.76 -15.78 0.23
N GLY A 100 -4.84 -15.30 1.02
CA GLY A 100 -3.45 -15.06 0.65
C GLY A 100 -3.17 -13.77 -0.11
N LEU A 101 -4.17 -13.09 -0.68
CA LEU A 101 -3.90 -11.99 -1.60
C LEU A 101 -3.27 -10.79 -0.90
N ALA A 102 -3.93 -10.24 0.12
CA ALA A 102 -3.37 -9.11 0.86
C ALA A 102 -2.03 -9.49 1.53
N GLY A 103 -1.95 -10.68 2.13
CA GLY A 103 -0.72 -11.14 2.76
C GLY A 103 0.45 -11.31 1.79
N THR A 104 0.21 -11.89 0.61
CA THR A 104 1.28 -12.12 -0.40
C THR A 104 1.73 -10.80 -1.03
N LEU A 105 0.79 -9.89 -1.36
CA LEU A 105 1.13 -8.54 -1.83
C LEU A 105 1.90 -7.77 -0.76
N SER A 106 1.46 -7.83 0.50
CA SER A 106 2.17 -7.20 1.61
C SER A 106 3.59 -7.75 1.77
N LEU A 107 3.76 -9.07 1.71
CA LEU A 107 5.09 -9.68 1.73
C LEU A 107 5.96 -9.17 0.57
N PHE A 108 5.39 -9.07 -0.63
CA PHE A 108 6.09 -8.50 -1.79
C PHE A 108 6.51 -7.04 -1.53
N PHE A 109 5.65 -6.18 -0.99
CA PHE A 109 5.99 -4.80 -0.67
C PHE A 109 7.12 -4.71 0.35
N PHE A 110 7.03 -5.47 1.45
CA PHE A 110 8.06 -5.43 2.49
C PHE A 110 9.39 -6.03 2.02
N VAL A 111 9.38 -7.08 1.20
CA VAL A 111 10.61 -7.63 0.59
C VAL A 111 11.24 -6.63 -0.38
N PHE A 112 10.44 -5.98 -1.22
CA PHE A 112 10.92 -4.94 -2.13
C PHE A 112 11.56 -3.78 -1.36
N TYR A 113 10.87 -3.22 -0.37
CA TYR A 113 11.40 -2.13 0.45
C TYR A 113 12.58 -2.56 1.33
N PHE A 114 12.61 -3.82 1.78
CA PHE A 114 13.78 -4.37 2.46
C PHE A 114 15.02 -4.36 1.55
N ILE A 115 14.89 -4.80 0.29
CA ILE A 115 15.99 -4.80 -0.68
C ILE A 115 16.48 -3.36 -0.91
N VAL A 116 15.57 -2.41 -1.11
CA VAL A 116 15.89 -0.98 -1.23
C VAL A 116 16.64 -0.50 0.01
N ALA A 117 16.08 -0.70 1.19
CA ALA A 117 16.66 -0.22 2.44
C ALA A 117 18.01 -0.86 2.77
N TYR A 118 18.19 -2.14 2.44
CA TYR A 118 19.45 -2.85 2.63
C TYR A 118 20.55 -2.29 1.70
N THR A 119 20.19 -2.06 0.44
CA THR A 119 21.14 -1.53 -0.58
C THR A 119 21.58 -0.10 -0.26
N TYR A 120 20.67 0.73 0.23
CA TYR A 120 20.92 2.16 0.52
C TYR A 120 21.10 2.45 2.02
N THR A 121 21.26 1.41 2.85
CA THR A 121 21.55 1.50 4.29
C THR A 121 20.51 2.33 5.10
N GLN A 122 19.23 2.28 4.69
CA GLN A 122 18.13 2.99 5.35
C GLN A 122 17.69 2.21 6.60
N LEU A 123 18.34 2.46 7.72
CA LEU A 123 18.13 1.70 8.96
C LEU A 123 16.69 1.74 9.47
N ALA A 124 16.01 2.88 9.36
CA ALA A 124 14.62 3.03 9.81
C ALA A 124 13.67 2.06 9.08
N VAL A 125 13.81 1.97 7.74
CA VAL A 125 12.99 1.05 6.93
C VAL A 125 13.34 -0.41 7.24
N LEU A 126 14.62 -0.75 7.47
CA LEU A 126 15.03 -2.11 7.85
C LEU A 126 14.40 -2.56 9.17
N ILE A 127 14.35 -1.67 10.18
CA ILE A 127 13.74 -1.96 11.49
C ILE A 127 12.25 -2.30 11.35
N ILE A 128 11.55 -1.71 10.39
CA ILE A 128 10.14 -2.00 10.13
C ILE A 128 9.99 -3.26 9.28
N THR A 129 10.76 -3.39 8.19
CA THR A 129 10.55 -4.45 7.21
C THR A 129 10.90 -5.83 7.73
N ILE A 130 12.01 -5.99 8.48
CA ILE A 130 12.47 -7.30 8.95
C ILE A 130 11.44 -8.00 9.86
N PRO A 131 10.93 -7.37 10.94
CA PRO A 131 9.94 -8.01 11.81
C PRO A 131 8.64 -8.32 11.08
N VAL A 132 8.19 -7.43 10.18
CA VAL A 132 6.94 -7.62 9.44
C VAL A 132 7.05 -8.78 8.45
N ILE A 133 8.17 -8.91 7.73
CA ILE A 133 8.44 -10.09 6.89
C ILE A 133 8.42 -11.37 7.74
N GLY A 134 9.10 -11.35 8.89
CA GLY A 134 9.11 -12.47 9.84
C GLY A 134 7.72 -12.87 10.34
N ALA A 135 6.81 -11.92 10.53
CA ALA A 135 5.42 -12.16 10.93
C ALA A 135 4.53 -12.62 9.77
N LEU A 136 4.74 -12.08 8.56
CA LEU A 136 3.93 -12.41 7.38
C LEU A 136 4.17 -13.85 6.88
N LEU A 137 5.37 -14.39 7.02
CA LEU A 137 5.69 -15.77 6.58
C LEU A 137 4.83 -16.81 7.28
N PRO A 138 4.81 -16.93 8.63
CA PRO A 138 3.92 -17.88 9.30
C PRO A 138 2.45 -17.53 9.12
N PHE A 139 2.07 -16.24 9.07
CA PHE A 139 0.71 -15.83 8.77
C PHE A 139 0.25 -16.44 7.44
N LEU A 140 1.02 -16.26 6.35
CA LEU A 140 0.68 -16.78 5.03
C LEU A 140 0.57 -18.29 5.01
N TYR A 141 1.43 -18.99 5.75
CA TYR A 141 1.32 -20.45 5.87
C TYR A 141 -0.05 -20.88 6.41
N PHE A 142 -0.50 -20.27 7.51
CA PHE A 142 -1.81 -20.60 8.09
C PHE A 142 -2.99 -20.05 7.30
N ASN A 143 -2.84 -18.92 6.63
CA ASN A 143 -3.90 -18.33 5.81
C ASN A 143 -4.14 -19.14 4.53
N LEU A 144 -3.08 -19.58 3.84
CA LEU A 144 -3.18 -20.33 2.58
C LEU A 144 -3.43 -21.83 2.77
N PHE A 145 -2.81 -22.45 3.77
CA PHE A 145 -2.80 -23.89 3.97
C PHE A 145 -3.49 -24.33 5.26
N GLY A 146 -3.93 -23.39 6.08
CA GLY A 146 -4.65 -23.70 7.32
C GLY A 146 -5.99 -24.37 7.04
N ASN A 147 -6.34 -25.38 7.84
CA ASN A 147 -7.60 -26.08 7.76
C ASN A 147 -8.64 -25.37 8.66
N ALA A 148 -9.69 -24.81 8.05
CA ALA A 148 -10.75 -24.08 8.76
C ALA A 148 -11.54 -25.00 9.73
N GLU A 149 -11.79 -26.27 9.35
CA GLU A 149 -12.52 -27.23 10.18
C GLU A 149 -11.74 -27.56 11.47
N LYS A 150 -10.39 -27.59 11.37
CA LYS A 150 -9.49 -27.80 12.52
C LYS A 150 -9.14 -26.51 13.25
N LYS A 151 -9.82 -25.39 12.94
CA LYS A 151 -9.55 -24.06 13.52
C LYS A 151 -8.09 -23.61 13.40
N LYS A 152 -7.40 -24.03 12.33
CA LYS A 152 -5.99 -23.69 12.04
C LYS A 152 -5.85 -22.66 10.94
N LYS A 153 -6.93 -22.17 10.36
CA LYS A 153 -6.92 -21.10 9.36
C LYS A 153 -7.05 -19.75 10.05
N ILE A 154 -6.21 -18.81 9.67
CA ILE A 154 -6.25 -17.44 10.18
C ILE A 154 -6.52 -16.47 9.04
N PHE A 155 -7.15 -15.36 9.36
CA PHE A 155 -7.47 -14.27 8.43
C PHE A 155 -6.76 -13.01 8.85
N MET A 156 -6.51 -12.10 7.92
CA MET A 156 -5.81 -10.84 8.20
C MET A 156 -6.69 -9.88 9.01
N GLY A 157 -7.97 -9.80 8.64
CA GLY A 157 -8.93 -8.89 9.23
C GLY A 157 -8.58 -7.41 8.99
N ASP A 158 -9.44 -6.54 9.51
CA ASP A 158 -9.21 -5.10 9.43
C ASP A 158 -8.03 -4.66 10.32
N THR A 159 -7.79 -5.35 11.42
CA THR A 159 -6.62 -5.12 12.28
C THR A 159 -5.32 -5.26 11.50
N GLY A 160 -5.14 -6.40 10.80
CA GLY A 160 -3.91 -6.69 10.08
C GLY A 160 -3.74 -5.82 8.83
N SER A 161 -4.80 -5.67 8.03
CA SER A 161 -4.73 -4.92 6.78
C SER A 161 -4.52 -3.42 6.98
N LEU A 162 -5.17 -2.81 7.99
CA LEU A 162 -4.96 -1.41 8.34
C LEU A 162 -3.56 -1.18 8.94
N PHE A 163 -3.09 -2.07 9.83
CA PHE A 163 -1.73 -2.02 10.38
C PHE A 163 -0.67 -2.05 9.28
N ILE A 164 -0.76 -3.02 8.38
CA ILE A 164 0.16 -3.19 7.25
C ILE A 164 0.07 -1.99 6.32
N GLY A 165 -1.12 -1.54 5.96
CA GLY A 165 -1.33 -0.41 5.08
C GLY A 165 -0.72 0.88 5.62
N PHE A 166 -0.84 1.11 6.92
CA PHE A 166 -0.21 2.25 7.57
C PHE A 166 1.32 2.15 7.53
N LEU A 167 1.92 1.01 7.87
CA LEU A 167 3.37 0.83 7.81
C LEU A 167 3.92 1.03 6.40
N VAL A 168 3.25 0.46 5.40
CA VAL A 168 3.63 0.65 3.98
C VAL A 168 3.55 2.11 3.58
N SER A 169 2.52 2.85 4.05
CA SER A 169 2.40 4.29 3.74
C SER A 169 3.54 5.11 4.36
N VAL A 170 3.95 4.81 5.59
CA VAL A 170 5.08 5.48 6.26
C VAL A 170 6.38 5.21 5.50
N ILE A 171 6.64 3.97 5.12
CA ILE A 171 7.82 3.61 4.31
C ILE A 171 7.79 4.33 2.95
N CYS A 172 6.64 4.38 2.29
CA CYS A 172 6.47 5.07 1.01
C CYS A 172 6.80 6.57 1.13
N ILE A 173 6.35 7.22 2.21
CA ILE A 173 6.64 8.64 2.49
C ILE A 173 8.15 8.84 2.75
N ASP A 174 8.77 7.96 3.53
CA ASP A 174 10.19 8.03 3.86
C ASP A 174 11.06 7.92 2.59
N ILE A 175 10.82 6.90 1.77
CA ILE A 175 11.52 6.69 0.50
C ILE A 175 11.29 7.87 -0.46
N THR A 176 10.07 8.42 -0.53
CA THR A 176 9.77 9.57 -1.39
C THR A 176 10.61 10.79 -1.04
N ASN A 177 10.99 10.97 0.21
CA ASN A 177 11.78 12.10 0.69
C ASN A 177 13.29 11.93 0.49
N ASP A 178 13.76 10.79 -0.02
CA ASP A 178 15.20 10.62 -0.29
C ASP A 178 15.66 11.63 -1.35
N SER A 179 16.88 12.13 -1.18
CA SER A 179 17.46 13.13 -2.09
C SER A 179 18.19 12.50 -3.27
N ALA A 180 18.59 11.23 -3.16
CA ALA A 180 19.35 10.50 -4.17
C ALA A 180 18.45 9.57 -4.98
N ASN A 181 18.80 9.33 -6.25
CA ASN A 181 18.15 8.28 -7.04
C ASN A 181 18.40 6.91 -6.41
N ILE A 182 17.33 6.11 -6.34
CA ILE A 182 17.31 4.77 -5.77
C ILE A 182 17.11 3.78 -6.92
N LEU A 183 17.97 2.78 -7.04
CA LEU A 183 17.92 1.82 -8.16
C LEU A 183 17.88 2.51 -9.54
N GLY A 184 18.59 3.64 -9.70
CA GLY A 184 18.56 4.42 -10.95
C GLY A 184 17.28 5.21 -11.21
N ALA A 185 16.25 5.04 -10.38
CA ALA A 185 14.95 5.70 -10.48
C ALA A 185 14.82 6.86 -9.49
N THR A 186 13.88 7.76 -9.72
CA THR A 186 13.52 8.79 -8.75
C THR A 186 12.90 8.16 -7.50
N PRO A 187 13.15 8.67 -6.29
CA PRO A 187 12.63 8.10 -5.06
C PRO A 187 11.12 7.89 -5.06
N ILE A 188 10.36 8.84 -5.59
CA ILE A 188 8.91 8.71 -5.68
C ILE A 188 8.50 7.53 -6.57
N ALA A 189 9.19 7.27 -7.69
CA ALA A 189 8.89 6.12 -8.54
C ALA A 189 9.11 4.81 -7.79
N VAL A 190 10.22 4.69 -7.06
CA VAL A 190 10.51 3.52 -6.21
C VAL A 190 9.47 3.35 -5.11
N ALA A 191 9.02 4.45 -4.50
CA ALA A 191 8.04 4.42 -3.45
C ALA A 191 6.67 3.91 -3.92
N TYR A 192 6.17 4.34 -5.08
CA TYR A 192 4.81 4.01 -5.51
C TYR A 192 4.70 2.77 -6.40
N CYS A 193 5.75 2.41 -7.19
CA CYS A 193 5.63 1.35 -8.21
C CYS A 193 5.12 -0.01 -7.67
N PRO A 194 5.50 -0.52 -6.49
CA PRO A 194 4.94 -1.77 -6.00
C PRO A 194 3.46 -1.65 -5.60
N LEU A 195 2.98 -0.43 -5.33
CA LEU A 195 1.64 -0.13 -4.83
C LEU A 195 0.63 0.17 -5.94
N ILE A 196 1.05 0.20 -7.22
CA ILE A 196 0.20 0.56 -8.36
C ILE A 196 -1.06 -0.31 -8.40
N VAL A 197 -0.92 -1.63 -8.28
CA VAL A 197 -2.06 -2.54 -8.39
C VAL A 197 -3.14 -2.25 -7.34
N PRO A 198 -2.87 -2.24 -6.04
CA PRO A 198 -3.90 -1.95 -5.05
C PRO A 198 -4.42 -0.51 -5.12
N CYS A 199 -3.53 0.48 -5.34
CA CYS A 199 -3.94 1.89 -5.36
C CYS A 199 -4.77 2.24 -6.60
N PHE A 200 -4.40 1.73 -7.78
CA PHE A 200 -5.15 1.96 -9.00
C PHE A 200 -6.49 1.21 -9.00
N ASP A 201 -6.55 0.01 -8.41
CA ASP A 201 -7.83 -0.68 -8.24
C ASP A 201 -8.79 0.11 -7.33
N LEU A 202 -8.29 0.59 -6.19
CA LEU A 202 -9.09 1.45 -5.31
C LEU A 202 -9.55 2.73 -6.03
N ALA A 203 -8.63 3.44 -6.69
CA ALA A 203 -8.94 4.67 -7.42
C ALA A 203 -10.00 4.42 -8.51
N ARG A 204 -9.85 3.35 -9.30
CA ARG A 204 -10.82 2.95 -10.33
C ARG A 204 -12.20 2.73 -9.73
N VAL A 205 -12.29 1.98 -8.64
CA VAL A 205 -13.58 1.67 -7.99
C VAL A 205 -14.23 2.94 -7.43
N VAL A 206 -13.46 3.81 -6.77
CA VAL A 206 -13.94 5.11 -6.26
C VAL A 206 -14.45 5.98 -7.41
N ILE A 207 -13.67 6.15 -8.48
CA ILE A 207 -14.04 6.95 -9.66
C ILE A 207 -15.31 6.40 -10.32
N SER A 208 -15.40 5.09 -10.54
CA SER A 208 -16.59 4.46 -11.13
C SER A 208 -17.85 4.72 -10.30
N ARG A 209 -17.76 4.59 -8.97
CA ARG A 209 -18.88 4.84 -8.07
C ARG A 209 -19.33 6.29 -8.06
N LEU A 210 -18.37 7.24 -8.06
CA LEU A 210 -18.67 8.67 -8.15
C LEU A 210 -19.36 9.00 -9.46
N TYR A 211 -18.89 8.44 -10.59
CA TYR A 211 -19.52 8.62 -11.89
C TYR A 211 -20.96 8.08 -11.95
N GLU A 212 -21.22 6.99 -11.24
CA GLU A 212 -22.57 6.39 -11.15
C GLU A 212 -23.42 6.96 -10.01
N ASN A 213 -23.00 8.07 -9.37
CA ASN A 213 -23.65 8.68 -8.22
C ASN A 213 -23.90 7.70 -7.05
N ARG A 214 -23.00 6.70 -6.88
CA ARG A 214 -23.03 5.74 -5.78
C ARG A 214 -22.07 6.15 -4.67
N ASN A 215 -22.33 5.67 -3.46
CA ASN A 215 -21.43 5.92 -2.33
C ASN A 215 -20.07 5.23 -2.58
N PRO A 216 -18.95 5.98 -2.66
CA PRO A 216 -17.63 5.43 -2.98
C PRO A 216 -17.09 4.47 -1.92
N PHE A 217 -17.63 4.51 -0.70
CA PHE A 217 -17.15 3.73 0.45
C PHE A 217 -18.00 2.51 0.78
N LYS A 218 -19.02 2.21 -0.01
CA LYS A 218 -19.83 1.02 0.20
C LYS A 218 -19.11 -0.20 -0.38
N ALA A 219 -18.94 -1.26 0.41
CA ALA A 219 -18.35 -2.51 -0.05
C ALA A 219 -19.15 -3.11 -1.22
N ASP A 220 -18.47 -3.58 -2.26
CA ASP A 220 -19.07 -4.32 -3.37
C ASP A 220 -18.05 -5.30 -4.01
N LYS A 221 -18.49 -6.02 -5.03
CA LYS A 221 -17.69 -7.04 -5.73
C LYS A 221 -17.07 -6.52 -7.04
N THR A 222 -16.75 -5.23 -7.13
CA THR A 222 -16.17 -4.62 -8.35
C THR A 222 -14.64 -4.52 -8.32
N HIS A 223 -13.99 -4.87 -7.21
CA HIS A 223 -12.53 -4.89 -7.10
C HIS A 223 -11.88 -5.91 -8.04
N LEU A 224 -10.63 -5.65 -8.44
CA LEU A 224 -9.85 -6.44 -9.42
C LEU A 224 -9.90 -7.95 -9.13
N HIS A 225 -9.69 -8.34 -7.87
CA HIS A 225 -9.69 -9.74 -7.48
C HIS A 225 -11.04 -10.43 -7.69
N HIS A 226 -12.16 -9.72 -7.47
CA HIS A 226 -13.49 -10.26 -7.76
C HIS A 226 -13.74 -10.39 -9.26
N LEU A 227 -13.30 -9.42 -10.06
CA LEU A 227 -13.44 -9.45 -11.51
C LEU A 227 -12.64 -10.61 -12.12
N ILE A 228 -11.38 -10.80 -11.72
CA ILE A 228 -10.56 -11.92 -12.19
C ILE A 228 -11.15 -13.24 -11.71
N LEU A 229 -11.56 -13.34 -10.45
CA LEU A 229 -12.15 -14.55 -9.88
C LEU A 229 -13.43 -14.97 -10.62
N SER A 230 -14.24 -14.01 -11.08
CA SER A 230 -15.44 -14.31 -11.87
C SER A 230 -15.12 -14.97 -13.22
N ILE A 231 -13.95 -14.67 -13.79
CA ILE A 231 -13.47 -15.23 -15.07
C ILE A 231 -12.83 -16.61 -14.86
N VAL A 232 -11.86 -16.69 -13.94
CA VAL A 232 -11.01 -17.89 -13.78
C VAL A 232 -11.56 -18.90 -12.77
N LYS A 233 -12.52 -18.51 -11.93
CA LYS A 233 -13.22 -19.34 -10.92
C LYS A 233 -12.27 -20.07 -9.95
N SER A 234 -11.05 -19.57 -9.77
CA SER A 234 -10.02 -20.16 -8.90
C SER A 234 -9.27 -19.07 -8.13
N GLN A 235 -9.32 -19.11 -6.80
CA GLN A 235 -8.61 -18.15 -5.94
C GLN A 235 -7.10 -18.20 -6.16
N LYS A 236 -6.51 -19.40 -6.30
CA LYS A 236 -5.07 -19.59 -6.52
C LYS A 236 -4.61 -18.95 -7.84
N VAL A 237 -5.39 -19.15 -8.92
CA VAL A 237 -5.08 -18.55 -10.23
C VAL A 237 -5.25 -17.03 -10.18
N THR A 238 -6.29 -16.53 -9.51
CA THR A 238 -6.50 -15.09 -9.29
C THR A 238 -5.32 -14.46 -8.56
N LEU A 239 -4.87 -15.07 -7.46
CA LEU A 239 -3.71 -14.62 -6.70
C LEU A 239 -2.47 -14.59 -7.58
N LEU A 240 -2.18 -15.67 -8.32
CA LEU A 240 -1.02 -15.75 -9.21
C LEU A 240 -1.05 -14.64 -10.28
N LEU A 241 -2.19 -14.40 -10.91
CA LEU A 241 -2.33 -13.36 -11.94
C LEU A 241 -2.11 -11.96 -11.38
N ILE A 242 -2.66 -11.65 -10.20
CA ILE A 242 -2.47 -10.34 -9.56
C ILE A 242 -1.01 -10.15 -9.12
N MET A 243 -0.37 -11.18 -8.56
CA MET A 243 1.04 -11.14 -8.20
C MET A 243 1.95 -10.96 -9.41
N THR A 244 1.68 -11.70 -10.51
CA THR A 244 2.43 -11.55 -11.76
C THR A 244 2.28 -10.12 -12.32
N LEU A 245 1.08 -9.55 -12.28
CA LEU A 245 0.83 -8.18 -12.70
C LEU A 245 1.60 -7.18 -11.83
N ALA A 246 1.57 -7.33 -10.50
CA ALA A 246 2.29 -6.45 -9.58
C ALA A 246 3.81 -6.50 -9.80
N LEU A 247 4.36 -7.70 -9.93
CA LEU A 247 5.78 -7.90 -10.24
C LEU A 247 6.17 -7.30 -11.60
N PHE A 248 5.34 -7.52 -12.62
CA PHE A 248 5.58 -6.99 -13.96
C PHE A 248 5.60 -5.46 -13.97
N ILE A 249 4.55 -4.81 -13.41
CA ILE A 249 4.47 -3.35 -13.37
C ILE A 249 5.66 -2.78 -12.58
N THR A 250 5.93 -3.30 -11.37
CA THR A 250 7.04 -2.82 -10.54
C THR A 250 8.37 -2.91 -11.27
N SER A 251 8.68 -4.06 -11.88
CA SER A 251 9.93 -4.27 -12.60
C SER A 251 10.03 -3.38 -13.84
N ALA A 252 8.95 -3.23 -14.61
CA ALA A 252 8.91 -2.38 -15.79
C ALA A 252 9.08 -0.91 -15.42
N SER A 253 8.40 -0.42 -14.37
CA SER A 253 8.49 0.97 -13.92
C SER A 253 9.91 1.31 -13.46
N ILE A 254 10.57 0.42 -12.71
CA ILE A 254 11.97 0.62 -12.30
C ILE A 254 12.90 0.64 -13.52
N LEU A 255 12.75 -0.32 -14.45
CA LEU A 255 13.58 -0.37 -15.65
C LEU A 255 13.39 0.88 -16.53
N LEU A 256 12.16 1.32 -16.75
CA LEU A 256 11.88 2.53 -17.52
C LEU A 256 12.40 3.79 -16.85
N SER A 257 12.49 3.82 -15.53
CA SER A 257 12.99 4.98 -14.78
C SER A 257 14.47 5.28 -15.01
N TYR A 258 15.25 4.36 -15.62
CA TYR A 258 16.64 4.63 -16.01
C TYR A 258 16.73 5.62 -17.17
N ASP A 259 15.80 5.52 -18.14
CA ASP A 259 15.86 6.28 -19.39
C ASP A 259 14.81 7.38 -19.49
N PHE A 260 13.74 7.27 -18.72
CA PHE A 260 12.57 8.16 -18.80
C PHE A 260 12.33 8.91 -17.50
N ASN A 261 11.76 10.12 -17.62
CA ASN A 261 11.35 10.88 -16.46
C ASN A 261 10.12 10.25 -15.76
N VAL A 262 9.93 10.60 -14.49
CA VAL A 262 8.88 10.03 -13.63
C VAL A 262 7.46 10.18 -14.21
N ASN A 263 7.18 11.24 -14.97
CA ASN A 263 5.87 11.46 -15.57
C ASN A 263 5.58 10.46 -16.70
N LEU A 264 6.59 10.14 -17.52
CA LEU A 264 6.46 9.14 -18.58
C LEU A 264 6.30 7.74 -17.99
N VAL A 265 7.02 7.42 -16.93
CA VAL A 265 6.87 6.16 -16.20
C VAL A 265 5.46 6.05 -15.63
N PHE A 266 4.97 7.09 -14.96
CA PHE A 266 3.62 7.12 -14.43
C PHE A 266 2.55 6.99 -15.52
N MET A 267 2.72 7.66 -16.66
CA MET A 267 1.84 7.49 -17.82
C MET A 267 1.84 6.07 -18.36
N PHE A 268 3.01 5.42 -18.44
CA PHE A 268 3.11 4.01 -18.80
C PHE A 268 2.30 3.13 -17.85
N ASP A 269 2.42 3.33 -16.55
CA ASP A 269 1.68 2.57 -15.54
C ASP A 269 0.17 2.72 -15.69
N VAL A 270 -0.30 3.94 -15.93
CA VAL A 270 -1.72 4.23 -16.21
C VAL A 270 -2.19 3.53 -17.48
N VAL A 271 -1.41 3.57 -18.55
CA VAL A 271 -1.76 2.93 -19.83
C VAL A 271 -1.84 1.40 -19.69
N ILE A 272 -0.85 0.79 -19.02
CA ILE A 272 -0.87 -0.66 -18.75
C ILE A 272 -2.09 -1.04 -17.91
N TRP A 273 -2.39 -0.25 -16.86
CA TRP A 273 -3.56 -0.49 -16.03
C TRP A 273 -4.87 -0.46 -16.84
N ILE A 274 -5.04 0.57 -17.68
CA ILE A 274 -6.22 0.70 -18.55
C ILE A 274 -6.31 -0.50 -19.50
N MET A 275 -5.20 -0.91 -20.13
CA MET A 275 -5.19 -2.08 -21.03
C MET A 275 -5.59 -3.37 -20.30
N VAL A 276 -5.05 -3.60 -19.10
CA VAL A 276 -5.43 -4.77 -18.27
C VAL A 276 -6.92 -4.76 -17.98
N MET A 277 -7.46 -3.62 -17.56
CA MET A 277 -8.89 -3.49 -17.25
C MET A 277 -9.76 -3.70 -18.49
N MET A 278 -9.38 -3.17 -19.66
CA MET A 278 -10.09 -3.42 -20.91
C MET A 278 -10.15 -4.91 -21.27
N VAL A 279 -9.04 -5.64 -21.10
CA VAL A 279 -9.00 -7.09 -21.35
C VAL A 279 -9.94 -7.84 -20.40
N ILE A 280 -9.92 -7.48 -19.11
CA ILE A 280 -10.79 -8.09 -18.11
C ILE A 280 -12.27 -7.85 -18.44
N TYR A 281 -12.68 -6.61 -18.71
CA TYR A 281 -14.07 -6.30 -19.03
C TYR A 281 -14.55 -6.97 -20.33
N ARG A 282 -13.71 -7.03 -21.36
CA ARG A 282 -14.04 -7.77 -22.60
C ARG A 282 -14.28 -9.26 -22.34
N LYS A 283 -13.47 -9.87 -21.46
CA LYS A 283 -13.67 -11.30 -21.10
C LYS A 283 -14.96 -11.52 -20.32
N ILE A 284 -15.30 -10.62 -19.40
CA ILE A 284 -16.57 -10.70 -18.65
C ILE A 284 -17.76 -10.61 -19.59
N GLN A 285 -17.74 -9.65 -20.54
CA GLN A 285 -18.83 -9.49 -21.52
C GLN A 285 -19.00 -10.71 -22.46
N LYS A 286 -17.93 -11.44 -22.75
CA LYS A 286 -18.01 -12.67 -23.57
C LYS A 286 -18.53 -13.89 -22.79
N ASN A 287 -18.44 -13.87 -21.48
CA ASN A 287 -18.86 -14.98 -20.62
C ASN A 287 -20.30 -14.81 -20.10
N ASN A 288 -20.89 -13.62 -20.25
CA ASN A 288 -22.30 -13.33 -20.00
C ASN A 288 -23.09 -13.43 -21.32
#